data_f8e6a9f70f336387317d9679b5cf5c66
#
_entry.id   f8e6a9f70f336387317d9679b5cf5c66
#
_cell.length_a   1.000
_cell.length_b   1.000
_cell.length_c   1.000
_cell.angle_alpha   90.00
_cell.angle_beta   90.00
_cell.angle_gamma   90.00
#
_symmetry.space_group_name_H-M   'P 1'
#
loop_
_entity.id
_entity.type
_entity.pdbx_description
1 polymer ?
#
loop_
_entity_poly.entity_id
_entity_poly.type
_entity_poly.pdbx_seq_one_letter_code
_entity_poly.pdbx_strand_id
1 'polypeptide(L)'
;IAREQSLDGYKFLGEIYYVNGTNHKAQEKNDEAKVEFNKSIDVLEEGLKLYPDNAEMLVTLSTAYIGADRGSEAIDKYKKLVEAKPDDKNIRYNYGVLLLGADDFEGAETQFKKAIEIDPAYDNAIYNLGVTYLKWGTYLNKKADEEGKVNDEYKAKYQMALPYLEKAVEMPDANAQTWELLGKVYSVLGMNDDATKAFNKADEMR
;
A
#
# COMPACT_ATOMS: atom_id res chain seq x y z
N ILE A 1 -24.49 26.72 -12.52
CA ILE A 1 -23.79 26.75 -11.21
C ILE A 1 -22.40 26.25 -11.52
N ALA A 2 -21.43 27.19 -11.59
CA ALA A 2 -20.04 26.83 -11.70
C ALA A 2 -19.72 25.90 -10.50
N ARG A 3 -19.38 24.63 -10.75
CA ARG A 3 -18.81 23.76 -9.73
C ARG A 3 -17.55 24.49 -9.25
N GLU A 4 -17.55 24.93 -8.00
CA GLU A 4 -16.32 25.43 -7.39
C GLU A 4 -15.25 24.38 -7.57
N GLN A 5 -14.22 24.70 -8.35
CA GLN A 5 -13.02 23.90 -8.54
C GLN A 5 -12.18 24.03 -7.25
N SER A 6 -12.78 23.65 -6.13
CA SER A 6 -12.13 23.71 -4.82
C SER A 6 -11.34 22.44 -4.55
N LEU A 7 -10.28 22.56 -3.79
CA LEU A 7 -9.50 21.43 -3.32
C LEU A 7 -10.40 20.35 -2.71
N ASP A 8 -11.29 20.73 -1.81
CA ASP A 8 -12.21 19.81 -1.14
C ASP A 8 -13.18 19.15 -2.12
N GLY A 9 -13.62 19.89 -3.16
CA GLY A 9 -14.49 19.34 -4.20
C GLY A 9 -13.84 18.18 -4.96
N TYR A 10 -12.57 18.32 -5.36
CA TYR A 10 -11.84 17.25 -6.03
C TYR A 10 -11.54 16.08 -5.10
N LYS A 11 -11.12 16.36 -3.85
CA LYS A 11 -10.87 15.32 -2.83
C LYS A 11 -12.12 14.48 -2.58
N PHE A 12 -13.22 15.11 -2.18
CA PHE A 12 -14.46 14.41 -1.85
C PHE A 12 -15.03 13.64 -3.03
N LEU A 13 -15.05 14.24 -4.22
CA LEU A 13 -15.60 13.55 -5.39
C LEU A 13 -14.74 12.37 -5.81
N GLY A 14 -13.42 12.51 -5.79
CA GLY A 14 -12.48 11.43 -6.06
C GLY A 14 -12.61 10.29 -5.06
N GLU A 15 -12.73 10.61 -3.76
CA GLU A 15 -12.93 9.63 -2.69
C GLU A 15 -14.28 8.90 -2.81
N ILE A 16 -15.37 9.62 -3.08
CA ILE A 16 -16.70 9.02 -3.28
C ILE A 16 -16.66 7.98 -4.40
N TYR A 17 -16.08 8.31 -5.55
CA TYR A 17 -15.95 7.35 -6.65
C TYR A 17 -15.05 6.17 -6.28
N TYR A 18 -13.95 6.41 -5.57
CA TYR A 18 -13.08 5.34 -5.09
C TYR A 18 -13.82 4.37 -4.13
N VAL A 19 -14.56 4.91 -3.16
CA VAL A 19 -15.35 4.11 -2.21
C VAL A 19 -16.44 3.32 -2.93
N ASN A 20 -17.13 3.92 -3.91
CA ASN A 20 -18.11 3.21 -4.73
C ASN A 20 -17.47 2.05 -5.49
N GLY A 21 -16.31 2.26 -6.11
CA GLY A 21 -15.54 1.23 -6.78
C GLY A 21 -15.17 0.07 -5.83
N THR A 22 -14.72 0.39 -4.62
CA THR A 22 -14.39 -0.59 -3.59
C THR A 22 -15.62 -1.41 -3.18
N ASN A 23 -16.78 -0.75 -2.99
CA ASN A 23 -18.04 -1.40 -2.66
C ASN A 23 -18.52 -2.34 -3.79
N HIS A 24 -18.42 -1.93 -5.05
CA HIS A 24 -18.73 -2.78 -6.19
C HIS A 24 -17.80 -3.99 -6.26
N LYS A 25 -16.51 -3.79 -6.02
CA LYS A 25 -15.52 -4.88 -5.99
C LYS A 25 -15.82 -5.91 -4.88
N ALA A 26 -16.22 -5.45 -3.69
CA ALA A 26 -16.64 -6.32 -2.58
C ALA A 26 -17.91 -7.13 -2.90
N GLN A 27 -18.74 -6.66 -3.85
CA GLN A 27 -19.93 -7.36 -4.37
C GLN A 27 -19.62 -8.18 -5.63
N GLU A 28 -18.35 -8.37 -5.99
CA GLU A 28 -17.89 -9.08 -7.20
C GLU A 28 -18.37 -8.44 -8.52
N LYS A 29 -18.83 -7.18 -8.49
CA LYS A 29 -19.23 -6.37 -9.65
C LYS A 29 -18.00 -5.66 -10.24
N ASN A 30 -17.14 -6.43 -10.88
CA ASN A 30 -15.82 -5.94 -11.29
C ASN A 30 -15.87 -4.85 -12.39
N ASP A 31 -16.81 -4.93 -13.32
CA ASP A 31 -16.94 -3.94 -14.40
C ASP A 31 -17.46 -2.60 -13.86
N GLU A 32 -18.47 -2.62 -12.99
CA GLU A 32 -18.96 -1.42 -12.30
C GLU A 32 -17.89 -0.81 -11.41
N ALA A 33 -17.11 -1.65 -10.71
CA ALA A 33 -15.99 -1.19 -9.90
C ALA A 33 -14.97 -0.42 -10.74
N LYS A 34 -14.57 -0.94 -11.91
CA LYS A 34 -13.65 -0.28 -12.83
C LYS A 34 -14.18 1.06 -13.34
N VAL A 35 -15.48 1.16 -13.62
CA VAL A 35 -16.10 2.42 -14.02
C VAL A 35 -15.95 3.48 -12.94
N GLU A 36 -16.23 3.12 -11.68
CA GLU A 36 -16.13 4.06 -10.57
C GLU A 36 -14.66 4.44 -10.28
N PHE A 37 -13.73 3.49 -10.31
CA PHE A 37 -12.30 3.80 -10.16
C PHE A 37 -11.79 4.72 -11.27
N ASN A 38 -12.22 4.55 -12.52
CA ASN A 38 -11.85 5.46 -13.60
C ASN A 38 -12.41 6.87 -13.39
N LYS A 39 -13.63 7.03 -12.90
CA LYS A 39 -14.17 8.34 -12.53
C LYS A 39 -13.36 9.00 -11.41
N SER A 40 -12.91 8.21 -10.43
CA SER A 40 -12.01 8.68 -9.37
C SER A 40 -10.70 9.20 -9.95
N ILE A 41 -10.07 8.43 -10.86
CA ILE A 41 -8.83 8.81 -11.55
C ILE A 41 -9.01 10.14 -12.29
N ASP A 42 -10.04 10.27 -13.12
CA ASP A 42 -10.26 11.46 -13.93
C ASP A 42 -10.41 12.72 -13.06
N VAL A 43 -11.19 12.64 -11.99
CA VAL A 43 -11.41 13.76 -11.05
C VAL A 43 -10.14 14.13 -10.31
N LEU A 44 -9.41 13.13 -9.81
CA LEU A 44 -8.18 13.38 -9.04
C LEU A 44 -7.05 13.90 -9.91
N GLU A 45 -6.91 13.42 -11.14
CA GLU A 45 -5.94 13.98 -12.10
C GLU A 45 -6.23 15.42 -12.45
N GLU A 46 -7.51 15.79 -12.61
CA GLU A 46 -7.90 17.18 -12.84
C GLU A 46 -7.58 18.05 -11.60
N GLY A 47 -7.90 17.57 -10.41
CA GLY A 47 -7.58 18.26 -9.16
C GLY A 47 -6.07 18.46 -8.96
N LEU A 48 -5.25 17.46 -9.28
CA LEU A 48 -3.79 17.52 -9.16
C LEU A 48 -3.11 18.45 -10.17
N LYS A 49 -3.79 18.84 -11.26
CA LYS A 49 -3.29 19.94 -12.12
C LYS A 49 -3.30 21.28 -11.39
N LEU A 50 -4.27 21.49 -10.49
CA LEU A 50 -4.42 22.71 -9.70
C LEU A 50 -3.69 22.62 -8.34
N TYR A 51 -3.64 21.44 -7.75
CA TYR A 51 -3.09 21.15 -6.43
C TYR A 51 -2.09 19.99 -6.48
N PRO A 52 -0.94 20.15 -7.17
CA PRO A 52 -0.05 19.04 -7.54
C PRO A 52 0.57 18.31 -6.35
N ASP A 53 0.66 18.96 -5.20
CA ASP A 53 1.32 18.43 -4.00
C ASP A 53 0.33 17.91 -2.95
N ASN A 54 -0.97 17.76 -3.31
CA ASN A 54 -1.95 17.26 -2.35
C ASN A 54 -1.77 15.76 -2.10
N ALA A 55 -1.29 15.43 -0.90
CA ALA A 55 -0.95 14.06 -0.51
C ALA A 55 -2.17 13.12 -0.52
N GLU A 56 -3.35 13.58 -0.05
CA GLU A 56 -4.56 12.77 0.01
C GLU A 56 -5.04 12.38 -1.39
N MET A 57 -5.06 13.35 -2.34
CA MET A 57 -5.40 13.06 -3.73
C MET A 57 -4.39 12.10 -4.38
N LEU A 58 -3.10 12.24 -4.10
CA LEU A 58 -2.07 11.34 -4.62
C LEU A 58 -2.26 9.91 -4.10
N VAL A 59 -2.58 9.73 -2.81
CA VAL A 59 -2.86 8.41 -2.22
C VAL A 59 -4.09 7.78 -2.87
N THR A 60 -5.22 8.49 -2.92
CA THR A 60 -6.46 7.98 -3.50
C THR A 60 -6.28 7.67 -4.99
N LEU A 61 -5.54 8.50 -5.72
CA LEU A 61 -5.25 8.29 -7.14
C LEU A 61 -4.47 6.99 -7.38
N SER A 62 -3.39 6.74 -6.60
CA SER A 62 -2.58 5.53 -6.75
C SER A 62 -3.39 4.26 -6.50
N THR A 63 -4.24 4.26 -5.48
CA THR A 63 -5.10 3.11 -5.16
C THR A 63 -6.25 2.95 -6.17
N ALA A 64 -6.80 4.04 -6.71
CA ALA A 64 -7.80 3.98 -7.78
C ALA A 64 -7.23 3.38 -9.06
N TYR A 65 -5.99 3.71 -9.44
CA TYR A 65 -5.31 3.09 -10.57
C TYR A 65 -5.14 1.58 -10.39
N ILE A 66 -4.77 1.11 -9.19
CA ILE A 66 -4.68 -0.33 -8.88
C ILE A 66 -6.08 -0.97 -8.98
N GLY A 67 -7.09 -0.32 -8.42
CA GLY A 67 -8.48 -0.80 -8.48
C GLY A 67 -9.04 -0.92 -9.90
N ALA A 68 -8.62 -0.02 -10.80
CA ALA A 68 -9.01 -0.01 -12.21
C ALA A 68 -8.19 -0.95 -13.10
N ASP A 69 -7.24 -1.73 -12.54
CA ASP A 69 -6.25 -2.54 -13.29
C ASP A 69 -5.35 -1.71 -14.24
N ARG A 70 -5.12 -0.43 -13.90
CA ARG A 70 -4.28 0.52 -14.67
C ARG A 70 -2.96 0.84 -13.95
N GLY A 71 -2.50 -0.07 -13.10
CA GLY A 71 -1.29 0.14 -12.28
C GLY A 71 -0.03 0.45 -13.10
N SER A 72 0.16 -0.19 -14.26
CA SER A 72 1.31 0.06 -15.14
C SER A 72 1.35 1.50 -15.67
N GLU A 73 0.20 2.07 -16.03
CA GLU A 73 0.10 3.46 -16.49
C GLU A 73 0.49 4.43 -15.37
N ALA A 74 0.04 4.15 -14.14
CA ALA A 74 0.41 4.94 -12.98
C ALA A 74 1.91 4.85 -12.66
N ILE A 75 2.50 3.66 -12.74
CA ILE A 75 3.94 3.44 -12.52
C ILE A 75 4.78 4.38 -13.38
N ASP A 76 4.47 4.50 -14.69
CA ASP A 76 5.20 5.39 -15.60
C ASP A 76 5.04 6.88 -15.23
N LYS A 77 3.84 7.27 -14.76
CA LYS A 77 3.58 8.65 -14.29
C LYS A 77 4.37 8.95 -13.01
N TYR A 78 4.29 8.07 -12.01
CA TYR A 78 4.98 8.27 -10.73
C TYR A 78 6.50 8.19 -10.85
N LYS A 79 7.04 7.39 -11.76
CA LYS A 79 8.46 7.38 -12.08
C LYS A 79 8.94 8.78 -12.50
N LYS A 80 8.22 9.43 -13.42
CA LYS A 80 8.54 10.80 -13.85
C LYS A 80 8.39 11.81 -12.72
N LEU A 81 7.39 11.64 -11.85
CA LEU A 81 7.21 12.50 -10.67
C LEU A 81 8.38 12.38 -9.68
N VAL A 82 8.85 11.16 -9.41
CA VAL A 82 10.03 10.92 -8.56
C VAL A 82 11.30 11.53 -9.17
N GLU A 83 11.48 11.47 -10.50
CA GLU A 83 12.60 12.12 -11.18
C GLU A 83 12.54 13.64 -11.05
N ALA A 84 11.34 14.24 -11.12
CA ALA A 84 11.15 15.69 -10.99
C ALA A 84 11.22 16.20 -9.55
N LYS A 85 10.78 15.39 -8.58
CA LYS A 85 10.71 15.72 -7.14
C LYS A 85 11.29 14.57 -6.30
N PRO A 86 12.62 14.37 -6.32
CA PRO A 86 13.25 13.19 -5.71
C PRO A 86 13.12 13.14 -4.18
N ASP A 87 12.92 14.29 -3.52
CA ASP A 87 12.85 14.42 -2.07
C ASP A 87 11.40 14.59 -1.55
N ASP A 88 10.39 14.30 -2.39
CA ASP A 88 9.00 14.28 -1.95
C ASP A 88 8.61 12.90 -1.41
N LYS A 89 8.46 12.80 -0.08
CA LYS A 89 8.11 11.54 0.59
C LYS A 89 6.79 10.95 0.13
N ASN A 90 5.78 11.80 -0.21
CA ASN A 90 4.45 11.35 -0.63
C ASN A 90 4.49 10.74 -2.02
N ILE A 91 5.20 11.36 -2.95
CA ILE A 91 5.40 10.84 -4.31
C ILE A 91 6.16 9.50 -4.24
N ARG A 92 7.21 9.42 -3.42
CA ARG A 92 7.94 8.17 -3.20
C ARG A 92 7.06 7.07 -2.60
N TYR A 93 6.32 7.40 -1.56
CA TYR A 93 5.39 6.47 -0.92
C TYR A 93 4.37 5.91 -1.93
N ASN A 94 3.69 6.80 -2.68
CA ASN A 94 2.67 6.38 -3.64
C ASN A 94 3.25 5.56 -4.80
N TYR A 95 4.47 5.88 -5.24
CA TYR A 95 5.19 5.06 -6.20
C TYR A 95 5.48 3.66 -5.64
N GLY A 96 5.92 3.58 -4.38
CA GLY A 96 6.10 2.30 -3.69
C GLY A 96 4.81 1.48 -3.59
N VAL A 97 3.66 2.11 -3.32
CA VAL A 97 2.34 1.44 -3.29
C VAL A 97 1.98 0.85 -4.67
N LEU A 98 2.22 1.59 -5.74
CA LEU A 98 1.97 1.11 -7.10
C LEU A 98 2.86 -0.09 -7.47
N LEU A 99 4.16 0.00 -7.14
CA LEU A 99 5.11 -1.08 -7.38
C LEU A 99 4.76 -2.33 -6.56
N LEU A 100 4.36 -2.16 -5.30
CA LEU A 100 3.87 -3.26 -4.45
C LEU A 100 2.60 -3.90 -5.02
N GLY A 101 1.70 -3.10 -5.58
CA GLY A 101 0.48 -3.58 -6.25
C GLY A 101 0.77 -4.35 -7.55
N ALA A 102 1.92 -4.10 -8.17
CA ALA A 102 2.42 -4.81 -9.35
C ALA A 102 3.38 -5.98 -8.99
N ASP A 103 3.50 -6.34 -7.71
CA ASP A 103 4.44 -7.34 -7.18
C ASP A 103 5.93 -7.06 -7.51
N ASP A 104 6.27 -5.79 -7.84
CA ASP A 104 7.65 -5.31 -7.90
C ASP A 104 8.13 -4.97 -6.47
N PHE A 105 8.49 -6.03 -5.74
CA PHE A 105 8.88 -5.91 -4.33
C PHE A 105 10.18 -5.13 -4.14
N GLU A 106 11.15 -5.28 -5.05
CA GLU A 106 12.43 -4.56 -4.99
C GLU A 106 12.25 -3.06 -5.24
N GLY A 107 11.45 -2.72 -6.23
CA GLY A 107 11.09 -1.34 -6.53
C GLY A 107 10.33 -0.71 -5.36
N ALA A 108 9.35 -1.40 -4.79
CA ALA A 108 8.57 -0.94 -3.64
C ALA A 108 9.45 -0.71 -2.41
N GLU A 109 10.33 -1.68 -2.07
CA GLU A 109 11.33 -1.55 -0.99
C GLU A 109 12.14 -0.27 -1.16
N THR A 110 12.67 -0.03 -2.36
CA THR A 110 13.50 1.14 -2.66
C THR A 110 12.74 2.44 -2.40
N GLN A 111 11.49 2.53 -2.84
CA GLN A 111 10.72 3.77 -2.71
C GLN A 111 10.27 4.00 -1.26
N PHE A 112 9.83 2.97 -0.53
CA PHE A 112 9.46 3.13 0.88
C PHE A 112 10.66 3.47 1.76
N LYS A 113 11.83 2.85 1.53
CA LYS A 113 13.07 3.23 2.23
C LYS A 113 13.44 4.69 1.99
N LYS A 114 13.33 5.18 0.76
CA LYS A 114 13.58 6.59 0.45
C LYS A 114 12.57 7.53 1.12
N ALA A 115 11.28 7.15 1.18
CA ALA A 115 10.28 7.92 1.91
C ALA A 115 10.61 8.01 3.41
N ILE A 116 11.08 6.90 4.03
CA ILE A 116 11.51 6.84 5.44
C ILE A 116 12.82 7.61 5.66
N GLU A 117 13.76 7.60 4.71
CA GLU A 117 14.98 8.42 4.79
C GLU A 117 14.64 9.93 4.82
N ILE A 118 13.64 10.37 4.04
CA ILE A 118 13.18 11.75 4.01
C ILE A 118 12.41 12.09 5.31
N ASP A 119 11.56 11.19 5.77
CA ASP A 119 10.78 11.34 6.99
C ASP A 119 10.80 10.04 7.82
N PRO A 120 11.67 9.94 8.83
CA PRO A 120 11.76 8.74 9.68
C PRO A 120 10.52 8.42 10.51
N ALA A 121 9.57 9.36 10.60
CA ALA A 121 8.28 9.18 11.29
C ALA A 121 7.12 8.95 10.29
N TYR A 122 7.42 8.60 9.04
CA TYR A 122 6.36 8.37 8.04
C TYR A 122 5.74 6.98 8.23
N ASP A 123 4.78 6.89 9.15
CA ASP A 123 4.15 5.65 9.61
C ASP A 123 3.62 4.78 8.46
N ASN A 124 2.95 5.39 7.46
CA ASN A 124 2.45 4.67 6.30
C ASN A 124 3.56 3.97 5.49
N ALA A 125 4.72 4.60 5.34
CA ALA A 125 5.85 4.00 4.62
C ALA A 125 6.49 2.86 5.45
N ILE A 126 6.58 3.02 6.75
CA ILE A 126 7.10 2.00 7.69
C ILE A 126 6.21 0.76 7.64
N TYR A 127 4.89 0.93 7.81
CA TYR A 127 3.92 -0.15 7.70
C TYR A 127 4.01 -0.88 6.35
N ASN A 128 3.98 -0.12 5.24
CA ASN A 128 4.00 -0.72 3.91
C ASN A 128 5.33 -1.39 3.56
N LEU A 129 6.44 -0.95 4.13
CA LEU A 129 7.72 -1.66 3.98
C LEU A 129 7.68 -3.02 4.69
N GLY A 130 7.10 -3.10 5.89
CA GLY A 130 6.84 -4.37 6.57
C GLY A 130 5.94 -5.31 5.76
N VAL A 131 4.84 -4.78 5.22
CA VAL A 131 3.93 -5.51 4.32
C VAL A 131 4.64 -5.97 3.04
N THR A 132 5.51 -5.15 2.47
CA THR A 132 6.30 -5.50 1.28
C THR A 132 7.14 -6.73 1.53
N TYR A 133 7.92 -6.76 2.59
CA TYR A 133 8.74 -7.91 2.93
C TYR A 133 7.92 -9.16 3.25
N LEU A 134 6.79 -9.01 3.95
CA LEU A 134 5.87 -10.13 4.22
C LEU A 134 5.32 -10.72 2.92
N LYS A 135 4.83 -9.89 2.01
CA LYS A 135 4.32 -10.33 0.70
C LYS A 135 5.42 -10.98 -0.13
N TRP A 136 6.61 -10.39 -0.15
CA TRP A 136 7.76 -10.94 -0.86
C TRP A 136 8.16 -12.31 -0.32
N GLY A 137 8.24 -12.46 1.01
CA GLY A 137 8.47 -13.75 1.65
C GLY A 137 7.40 -14.79 1.28
N THR A 138 6.13 -14.38 1.32
CA THR A 138 5.00 -15.26 0.92
C THR A 138 5.12 -15.69 -0.55
N TYR A 139 5.47 -14.77 -1.44
CA TYR A 139 5.69 -15.06 -2.86
C TYR A 139 6.83 -16.07 -3.07
N LEU A 140 7.98 -15.85 -2.40
CA LEU A 140 9.14 -16.75 -2.50
C LEU A 140 8.84 -18.15 -1.93
N ASN A 141 8.12 -18.23 -0.81
CA ASN A 141 7.71 -19.50 -0.23
C ASN A 141 6.80 -20.29 -1.18
N LYS A 142 5.77 -19.63 -1.71
CA LYS A 142 4.87 -20.26 -2.68
C LYS A 142 5.61 -20.75 -3.93
N LYS A 143 6.53 -19.94 -4.46
CA LYS A 143 7.34 -20.31 -5.61
C LYS A 143 8.25 -21.51 -5.32
N ALA A 144 8.85 -21.57 -4.13
CA ALA A 144 9.67 -22.70 -3.71
C ALA A 144 8.84 -23.99 -3.63
N ASP A 145 7.63 -23.91 -3.06
CA ASP A 145 6.71 -25.07 -2.99
C ASP A 145 6.30 -25.55 -4.39
N GLU A 146 5.97 -24.66 -5.30
CA GLU A 146 5.60 -25.00 -6.69
C GLU A 146 6.75 -25.64 -7.48
N GLU A 147 7.99 -25.20 -7.23
CA GLU A 147 9.19 -25.73 -7.87
C GLU A 147 9.76 -26.99 -7.17
N GLY A 148 9.18 -27.41 -6.03
CA GLY A 148 9.67 -28.52 -5.21
C GLY A 148 11.07 -28.27 -4.63
N LYS A 149 11.44 -27.01 -4.45
CA LYS A 149 12.74 -26.59 -3.92
C LYS A 149 12.61 -26.24 -2.45
N VAL A 150 13.53 -26.74 -1.64
CA VAL A 150 13.71 -26.30 -0.26
C VAL A 150 14.72 -25.15 -0.27
N ASN A 151 14.25 -23.92 -0.10
CA ASN A 151 15.12 -22.78 0.15
C ASN A 151 14.57 -21.94 1.32
N ASP A 152 15.46 -21.29 2.03
CA ASP A 152 15.09 -20.46 3.19
C ASP A 152 15.07 -18.94 2.86
N GLU A 153 15.14 -18.57 1.59
CA GLU A 153 15.17 -17.16 1.17
C GLU A 153 13.92 -16.40 1.65
N TYR A 154 12.76 -17.07 1.66
CA TYR A 154 11.53 -16.48 2.16
C TYR A 154 11.64 -16.10 3.65
N LYS A 155 12.34 -16.90 4.47
CA LYS A 155 12.52 -16.60 5.90
C LYS A 155 13.31 -15.30 6.11
N ALA A 156 14.33 -15.06 5.28
CA ALA A 156 15.06 -13.78 5.33
C ALA A 156 14.14 -12.57 5.10
N LYS A 157 13.16 -12.68 4.19
CA LYS A 157 12.19 -11.61 3.98
C LYS A 157 11.24 -11.42 5.17
N TYR A 158 10.79 -12.51 5.81
CA TYR A 158 10.01 -12.40 7.05
C TYR A 158 10.84 -11.79 8.20
N GLN A 159 12.13 -12.13 8.32
CA GLN A 159 13.02 -11.47 9.28
C GLN A 159 13.16 -9.98 9.02
N MET A 160 13.21 -9.56 7.74
CA MET A 160 13.23 -8.15 7.37
C MET A 160 11.89 -7.44 7.64
N ALA A 161 10.75 -8.14 7.55
CA ALA A 161 9.44 -7.59 7.86
C ALA A 161 9.26 -7.28 9.35
N LEU A 162 9.87 -8.10 10.20
CA LEU A 162 9.62 -8.11 11.65
C LEU A 162 9.77 -6.73 12.30
N PRO A 163 10.91 -6.02 12.22
CA PRO A 163 11.10 -4.75 12.93
C PRO A 163 10.12 -3.65 12.46
N TYR A 164 9.68 -3.70 11.22
CA TYR A 164 8.72 -2.72 10.68
C TYR A 164 7.29 -3.00 11.15
N LEU A 165 6.90 -4.27 11.26
CA LEU A 165 5.57 -4.64 11.75
C LEU A 165 5.49 -4.51 13.28
N GLU A 166 6.57 -4.81 14.01
CA GLU A 166 6.66 -4.51 15.46
C GLU A 166 6.47 -3.00 15.71
N LYS A 167 7.13 -2.15 14.92
CA LYS A 167 6.92 -0.70 15.01
C LYS A 167 5.49 -0.31 14.62
N ALA A 168 4.91 -0.94 13.60
CA ALA A 168 3.57 -0.62 13.12
C ALA A 168 2.47 -0.91 14.14
N VAL A 169 2.59 -1.94 14.99
CA VAL A 169 1.59 -2.23 16.04
C VAL A 169 1.66 -1.24 17.22
N GLU A 170 2.73 -0.45 17.33
CA GLU A 170 2.87 0.63 18.31
C GLU A 170 2.29 1.97 17.83
N MET A 171 1.91 2.07 16.55
CA MET A 171 1.34 3.29 15.97
C MET A 171 -0.10 3.53 16.46
N PRO A 172 -0.55 4.80 16.52
CA PRO A 172 -1.89 5.13 17.04
C PRO A 172 -3.06 4.53 16.26
N ASP A 173 -2.88 4.25 14.98
CA ASP A 173 -3.87 3.67 14.06
C ASP A 173 -3.71 2.16 13.85
N ALA A 174 -2.86 1.51 14.67
CA ALA A 174 -2.73 0.06 14.66
C ALA A 174 -4.09 -0.61 14.92
N ASN A 175 -4.40 -1.62 14.14
CA ASN A 175 -5.67 -2.33 14.19
C ASN A 175 -5.46 -3.85 14.20
N ALA A 176 -6.55 -4.60 14.32
CA ALA A 176 -6.53 -6.06 14.34
C ALA A 176 -5.72 -6.65 13.16
N GLN A 177 -5.85 -6.09 11.96
CA GLN A 177 -5.12 -6.56 10.78
C GLN A 177 -3.61 -6.41 10.93
N THR A 178 -3.12 -5.29 11.50
CA THR A 178 -1.70 -5.07 11.75
C THR A 178 -1.12 -6.13 12.68
N TRP A 179 -1.84 -6.45 13.76
CA TRP A 179 -1.47 -7.51 14.70
C TRP A 179 -1.50 -8.91 14.07
N GLU A 180 -2.46 -9.20 13.18
CA GLU A 180 -2.50 -10.46 12.42
C GLU A 180 -1.28 -10.61 11.50
N LEU A 181 -0.88 -9.54 10.81
CA LEU A 181 0.31 -9.58 9.95
C LEU A 181 1.57 -9.87 10.76
N LEU A 182 1.73 -9.25 11.94
CA LEU A 182 2.83 -9.53 12.85
C LEU A 182 2.79 -10.97 13.37
N GLY A 183 1.61 -11.46 13.76
CA GLY A 183 1.41 -12.85 14.19
C GLY A 183 1.80 -13.86 13.11
N LYS A 184 1.48 -13.59 11.85
CA LYS A 184 1.90 -14.43 10.71
C LYS A 184 3.42 -14.45 10.56
N VAL A 185 4.08 -13.30 10.70
CA VAL A 185 5.56 -13.23 10.63
C VAL A 185 6.18 -14.05 11.76
N TYR A 186 5.73 -13.87 13.01
CA TYR A 186 6.21 -14.65 14.15
C TYR A 186 6.02 -16.17 13.92
N SER A 187 4.85 -16.59 13.41
CA SER A 187 4.57 -18.00 13.14
C SER A 187 5.55 -18.62 12.14
N VAL A 188 5.82 -17.91 11.05
CA VAL A 188 6.76 -18.40 10.02
C VAL A 188 8.19 -18.47 10.54
N LEU A 189 8.57 -17.57 11.44
CA LEU A 189 9.89 -17.55 12.09
C LEU A 189 10.01 -18.53 13.26
N GLY A 190 8.95 -19.27 13.60
CA GLY A 190 8.93 -20.23 14.71
C GLY A 190 8.83 -19.60 16.11
N MET A 191 8.47 -18.31 16.19
CA MET A 191 8.29 -17.56 17.43
C MET A 191 6.86 -17.77 17.97
N ASN A 192 6.54 -19.00 18.35
CA ASN A 192 5.15 -19.42 18.59
C ASN A 192 4.44 -18.68 19.74
N ASP A 193 5.17 -18.34 20.81
CA ASP A 193 4.60 -17.62 21.94
C ASP A 193 4.22 -16.17 21.55
N ASP A 194 5.06 -15.53 20.79
CA ASP A 194 4.83 -14.16 20.31
C ASP A 194 3.74 -14.13 19.22
N ALA A 195 3.69 -15.15 18.36
CA ALA A 195 2.59 -15.33 17.41
C ALA A 195 1.25 -15.45 18.15
N THR A 196 1.18 -16.26 19.20
CA THR A 196 -0.05 -16.44 20.00
C THR A 196 -0.49 -15.11 20.64
N LYS A 197 0.45 -14.36 21.22
CA LYS A 197 0.15 -13.03 21.81
C LYS A 197 -0.37 -12.05 20.75
N ALA A 198 0.26 -12.02 19.56
CA ALA A 198 -0.13 -11.13 18.49
C ALA A 198 -1.55 -11.45 17.96
N PHE A 199 -1.88 -12.73 17.76
CA PHE A 199 -3.23 -13.13 17.35
C PHE A 199 -4.28 -12.84 18.42
N ASN A 200 -3.99 -13.11 19.70
CA ASN A 200 -4.91 -12.76 20.80
C ASN A 200 -5.16 -11.25 20.82
N LYS A 201 -4.12 -10.43 20.57
CA LYS A 201 -4.27 -8.97 20.51
C LYS A 201 -5.13 -8.53 19.35
N ALA A 202 -4.98 -9.17 18.19
CA ALA A 202 -5.85 -8.94 17.04
C ALA A 202 -7.32 -9.27 17.35
N ASP A 203 -7.58 -10.38 18.05
CA ASP A 203 -8.93 -10.79 18.42
C ASP A 203 -9.59 -9.85 19.44
N GLU A 204 -8.82 -9.30 20.39
CA GLU A 204 -9.30 -8.29 21.34
C GLU A 204 -9.75 -6.98 20.67
N MET A 205 -9.23 -6.68 19.48
CA MET A 205 -9.50 -5.44 18.73
C MET A 205 -10.66 -5.55 17.71
N ARG A 206 -11.28 -6.71 17.59
CA ARG A 206 -12.44 -6.96 16.71
C ARG A 206 -13.74 -6.72 17.44
#